data_155c1922507eccaf197ab7d9572b2275
#
_entry.id   155c1922507eccaf197ab7d9572b2275
#
_cell.length_a   1.000
_cell.length_b   1.000
_cell.length_c   1.000
_cell.angle_alpha   90.00
_cell.angle_beta   90.00
_cell.angle_gamma   90.00
#
_symmetry.space_group_name_H-M   'P 1'
#
loop_
_entity.id
_entity.type
_entity.pdbx_description
1 polymer ?
#
loop_
_entity_poly.entity_id
_entity_poly.type
_entity_poly.pdbx_seq_one_letter_code
_entity_poly.pdbx_strand_id
1 'polypeptide(L)'
;MNFGMLGAALCMGIAAIGSAIGIGIAGQGAIGAWKRCYINNKPAPFILTVFAGAPLTQTLYGFLLTKRMVTSAADPWQLLGLGIASGLAMCFSAIAQGKAGAAGSDALGETGKGFAQ
;
A
#
# COMPACT_ATOMS: atom_id res chain seq x y z
N MET A 1 -13.89 -25.33 6.81
CA MET A 1 -13.65 -23.88 6.83
C MET A 1 -14.75 -23.22 7.63
N ASN A 2 -14.44 -22.29 8.50
CA ASN A 2 -15.42 -21.51 9.24
C ASN A 2 -15.38 -20.04 8.79
N PHE A 3 -16.37 -19.26 9.23
CA PHE A 3 -16.48 -17.85 8.84
C PHE A 3 -15.33 -17.01 9.39
N GLY A 4 -14.72 -17.41 10.52
CA GLY A 4 -13.56 -16.73 11.07
C GLY A 4 -12.35 -16.84 10.15
N MET A 5 -12.12 -18.02 9.60
CA MET A 5 -11.03 -18.23 8.63
C MET A 5 -11.30 -17.49 7.33
N LEU A 6 -12.56 -17.41 6.90
CA LEU A 6 -12.94 -16.62 5.73
C LEU A 6 -12.64 -15.15 5.98
N GLY A 7 -12.96 -14.64 7.17
CA GLY A 7 -12.65 -13.27 7.55
C GLY A 7 -11.15 -12.96 7.50
N ALA A 8 -10.33 -13.89 8.01
CA ALA A 8 -8.88 -13.75 7.96
C ALA A 8 -8.36 -13.71 6.53
N ALA A 9 -8.87 -14.59 5.67
CA ALA A 9 -8.49 -14.63 4.26
C ALA A 9 -8.90 -13.34 3.53
N LEU A 10 -10.10 -12.83 3.80
CA LEU A 10 -10.58 -11.58 3.21
C LEU A 10 -9.75 -10.39 3.68
N CYS A 11 -9.36 -10.35 4.96
CA CYS A 11 -8.50 -9.30 5.49
C CYS A 11 -7.20 -9.20 4.67
N MET A 12 -6.52 -10.33 4.49
CA MET A 12 -5.27 -10.37 3.73
C MET A 12 -5.49 -10.04 2.26
N GLY A 13 -6.51 -10.64 1.64
CA GLY A 13 -6.80 -10.44 0.23
C GLY A 13 -7.17 -9.01 -0.12
N ILE A 14 -8.03 -8.40 0.67
CA ILE A 14 -8.47 -7.02 0.44
C ILE A 14 -7.32 -6.05 0.66
N ALA A 15 -6.51 -6.26 1.70
CA ALA A 15 -5.33 -5.44 1.96
C ALA A 15 -4.34 -5.55 0.79
N ALA A 16 -4.14 -6.75 0.25
CA ALA A 16 -3.23 -6.97 -0.87
C ALA A 16 -3.72 -6.30 -2.15
N ILE A 17 -5.02 -6.29 -2.41
CA ILE A 17 -5.61 -5.59 -3.54
C ILE A 17 -5.29 -4.09 -3.44
N GLY A 18 -5.48 -3.51 -2.27
CA GLY A 18 -5.18 -2.10 -2.04
C GLY A 18 -3.71 -1.78 -2.23
N SER A 19 -2.82 -2.64 -1.72
CA SER A 19 -1.38 -2.49 -1.92
C SER A 19 -1.01 -2.57 -3.40
N ALA A 20 -1.60 -3.51 -4.13
CA ALA A 20 -1.32 -3.66 -5.57
C ALA A 20 -1.73 -2.40 -6.34
N ILE A 21 -2.92 -1.87 -6.08
CA ILE A 21 -3.40 -0.65 -6.72
C ILE A 21 -2.52 0.54 -6.32
N GLY A 22 -2.21 0.66 -5.03
CA GLY A 22 -1.39 1.75 -4.50
C GLY A 22 0.02 1.74 -5.08
N ILE A 23 0.66 0.57 -5.15
CA ILE A 23 1.99 0.42 -5.73
C ILE A 23 1.95 0.77 -7.22
N GLY A 24 0.90 0.37 -7.92
CA GLY A 24 0.72 0.71 -9.33
C GLY A 24 0.67 2.22 -9.55
N ILE A 25 -0.11 2.93 -8.73
CA ILE A 25 -0.24 4.39 -8.80
C ILE A 25 1.10 5.06 -8.46
N ALA A 26 1.71 4.67 -7.34
CA ALA A 26 2.99 5.23 -6.90
C ALA A 26 4.11 4.94 -7.89
N GLY A 27 4.12 3.72 -8.45
CA GLY A 27 5.10 3.32 -9.44
C GLY A 27 5.04 4.15 -10.71
N GLN A 28 3.85 4.46 -11.19
CA GLN A 28 3.68 5.33 -12.35
C GLN A 28 4.24 6.73 -12.06
N GLY A 29 4.01 7.25 -10.87
CA GLY A 29 4.55 8.53 -10.45
C GLY A 29 6.09 8.52 -10.41
N ALA A 30 6.68 7.46 -9.86
CA ALA A 30 8.12 7.31 -9.77
C ALA A 30 8.76 7.21 -11.16
N ILE A 31 8.17 6.42 -12.05
CA ILE A 31 8.66 6.27 -13.42
C ILE A 31 8.58 7.61 -14.18
N GLY A 32 7.48 8.32 -14.01
CA GLY A 32 7.32 9.65 -14.61
C GLY A 32 8.36 10.64 -14.11
N ALA A 33 8.67 10.60 -12.81
CA ALA A 33 9.70 11.46 -12.22
C ALA A 33 11.09 11.11 -12.75
N TRP A 34 11.41 9.83 -12.89
CA TRP A 34 12.68 9.39 -13.48
C TRP A 34 12.80 9.87 -14.92
N LYS A 35 11.74 9.73 -15.71
CA LYS A 35 11.71 10.19 -17.09
C LYS A 35 11.99 11.69 -17.16
N ARG A 36 11.36 12.47 -16.30
CA ARG A 36 11.57 13.92 -16.23
C ARG A 36 13.01 14.26 -15.89
N CYS A 37 13.61 13.55 -14.94
CA CYS A 37 15.01 13.75 -14.58
C CYS A 37 15.93 13.48 -15.76
N TYR A 38 15.70 12.41 -16.50
CA TYR A 38 16.52 12.06 -17.67
C TYR A 38 16.38 13.09 -18.79
N ILE A 39 15.17 13.58 -19.05
CA ILE A 39 14.94 14.60 -20.06
C ILE A 39 15.69 15.89 -19.74
N ASN A 40 15.76 16.25 -18.45
CA ASN A 40 16.41 17.47 -17.99
C ASN A 40 17.89 17.26 -17.64
N ASN A 41 18.47 16.12 -17.97
CA ASN A 41 19.87 15.77 -17.68
C ASN A 41 20.20 15.87 -16.19
N LYS A 42 19.22 15.53 -15.33
CA LYS A 42 19.42 15.46 -13.89
C LYS A 42 19.62 14.00 -13.48
N PRO A 43 20.41 13.72 -12.41
CA PRO A 43 20.45 12.36 -11.86
C PRO A 43 19.08 11.99 -11.33
N ALA A 44 18.61 10.80 -11.67
CA ALA A 44 17.35 10.28 -11.13
C ALA A 44 17.57 9.80 -9.69
N PRO A 45 16.86 10.36 -8.68
CA PRO A 45 17.06 9.94 -7.30
C PRO A 45 16.61 8.50 -7.08
N PHE A 46 17.47 7.67 -6.50
CA PHE A 46 17.12 6.29 -6.15
C PHE A 46 15.95 6.24 -5.18
N ILE A 47 15.81 7.27 -4.34
CA ILE A 47 14.78 7.34 -3.31
C ILE A 47 13.35 7.31 -3.89
N LEU A 48 13.18 7.55 -5.18
CA LEU A 48 11.88 7.39 -5.85
C LEU A 48 11.34 5.97 -5.72
N THR A 49 12.20 4.97 -5.57
CA THR A 49 11.78 3.60 -5.31
C THR A 49 11.03 3.47 -3.99
N VAL A 50 11.37 4.28 -3.00
CA VAL A 50 10.70 4.27 -1.69
C VAL A 50 9.25 4.72 -1.85
N PHE A 51 9.00 5.76 -2.63
CA PHE A 51 7.63 6.21 -2.91
C PHE A 51 6.81 5.13 -3.60
N ALA A 52 7.43 4.41 -4.53
CA ALA A 52 6.74 3.33 -5.26
C ALA A 52 6.39 2.15 -4.33
N GLY A 53 7.29 1.82 -3.40
CA GLY A 53 7.12 0.66 -2.53
C GLY A 53 6.33 0.91 -1.26
N ALA A 54 6.08 2.18 -0.90
CA ALA A 54 5.42 2.50 0.37
C ALA A 54 4.07 1.80 0.56
N PRO A 55 3.18 1.70 -0.45
CA PRO A 55 1.88 1.04 -0.25
C PRO A 55 1.97 -0.46 0.06
N LEU A 56 3.13 -1.08 -0.05
CA LEU A 56 3.31 -2.49 0.30
C LEU A 56 3.11 -2.74 1.79
N THR A 57 3.28 -1.73 2.63
CA THR A 57 3.15 -1.87 4.09
C THR A 57 1.78 -2.40 4.52
N GLN A 58 0.70 -2.09 3.79
CA GLN A 58 -0.64 -2.57 4.13
C GLN A 58 -0.77 -4.08 3.94
N THR A 59 -0.05 -4.66 2.99
CA THR A 59 0.00 -6.12 2.84
C THR A 59 0.64 -6.76 4.06
N LEU A 60 1.71 -6.15 4.60
CA LEU A 60 2.38 -6.64 5.80
C LEU A 60 1.45 -6.56 7.01
N TYR A 61 0.74 -5.45 7.18
CA TYR A 61 -0.24 -5.31 8.26
C TYR A 61 -1.37 -6.30 8.12
N GLY A 62 -1.85 -6.54 6.90
CA GLY A 62 -2.87 -7.54 6.62
C GLY A 62 -2.41 -8.93 6.99
N PHE A 63 -1.17 -9.27 6.70
CA PHE A 63 -0.58 -10.55 7.05
C PHE A 63 -0.52 -10.73 8.57
N LEU A 64 -0.08 -9.71 9.30
CA LEU A 64 0.01 -9.77 10.75
C LEU A 64 -1.36 -9.90 11.39
N LEU A 65 -2.34 -9.16 10.92
CA LEU A 65 -3.71 -9.22 11.43
C LEU A 65 -4.35 -10.58 11.12
N THR A 66 -4.16 -11.09 9.91
CA THR A 66 -4.65 -12.41 9.51
C THR A 66 -4.09 -13.48 10.42
N LYS A 67 -2.81 -13.43 10.73
CA LYS A 67 -2.17 -14.38 11.63
C LYS A 67 -2.79 -14.34 13.02
N ARG A 68 -3.09 -13.15 13.51
CA ARG A 68 -3.77 -12.97 14.80
C ARG A 68 -5.19 -13.52 14.77
N MET A 69 -5.92 -13.27 13.68
CA MET A 69 -7.29 -13.72 13.53
C MET A 69 -7.40 -15.24 13.51
N VAL A 70 -6.47 -15.92 12.85
CA VAL A 70 -6.46 -17.39 12.76
C VAL A 70 -6.29 -18.03 14.13
N THR A 71 -5.54 -17.40 15.03
CA THR A 71 -5.29 -17.92 16.38
C THR A 71 -6.25 -17.36 17.41
N SER A 72 -7.18 -16.50 17.01
CA SER A 72 -8.13 -15.88 17.93
C SER A 72 -9.26 -16.85 18.31
N ALA A 73 -9.72 -16.76 19.56
CA ALA A 73 -10.87 -17.49 20.07
C ALA A 73 -12.18 -16.70 19.92
N ALA A 74 -12.16 -15.58 19.19
CA ALA A 74 -13.35 -14.76 19.01
C ALA A 74 -14.40 -15.46 18.15
N ASP A 75 -15.66 -14.99 18.26
CA ASP A 75 -16.78 -15.48 17.47
C ASP A 75 -16.46 -15.40 15.97
N PRO A 76 -16.71 -16.48 15.20
CA PRO A 76 -16.47 -16.45 13.75
C PRO A 76 -17.16 -15.31 13.02
N TRP A 77 -18.37 -14.91 13.42
CA TRP A 77 -19.07 -13.80 12.81
C TRP A 77 -18.37 -12.46 13.06
N GLN A 78 -17.83 -12.28 14.29
CA GLN A 78 -17.03 -11.10 14.61
C GLN A 78 -15.74 -11.07 13.79
N LEU A 79 -15.10 -12.22 13.63
CA LEU A 79 -13.87 -12.31 12.82
C LEU A 79 -14.14 -12.02 11.35
N LEU A 80 -15.28 -12.47 10.82
CA LEU A 80 -15.66 -12.18 9.45
C LEU A 80 -15.84 -10.66 9.25
N GLY A 81 -16.61 -10.03 10.14
CA GLY A 81 -16.82 -8.58 10.08
C GLY A 81 -15.54 -7.79 10.25
N LEU A 82 -14.70 -8.18 11.21
CA LEU A 82 -13.42 -7.53 11.45
C LEU A 82 -12.49 -7.67 10.24
N GLY A 83 -12.46 -8.87 9.63
CA GLY A 83 -11.63 -9.11 8.46
C GLY A 83 -12.02 -8.23 7.28
N ILE A 84 -13.30 -8.13 6.99
CA ILE A 84 -13.80 -7.27 5.91
C ILE A 84 -13.52 -5.81 6.20
N ALA A 85 -13.86 -5.33 7.40
CA ALA A 85 -13.69 -3.94 7.78
C ALA A 85 -12.20 -3.53 7.79
N SER A 86 -11.34 -4.35 8.42
CA SER A 86 -9.91 -4.08 8.47
C SER A 86 -9.26 -4.15 7.10
N GLY A 87 -9.65 -5.14 6.29
CA GLY A 87 -9.15 -5.28 4.93
C GLY A 87 -9.49 -4.07 4.08
N LEU A 88 -10.73 -3.59 4.16
CA LEU A 88 -11.15 -2.38 3.43
C LEU A 88 -10.39 -1.16 3.91
N ALA A 89 -10.22 -0.99 5.21
CA ALA A 89 -9.47 0.14 5.76
C ALA A 89 -8.03 0.15 5.24
N MET A 90 -7.36 -1.01 5.27
CA MET A 90 -6.00 -1.14 4.75
C MET A 90 -5.94 -0.94 3.24
N CYS A 91 -6.95 -1.42 2.51
CA CYS A 91 -7.05 -1.25 1.07
C CYS A 91 -7.09 0.24 0.69
N PHE A 92 -8.00 1.00 1.28
CA PHE A 92 -8.12 2.42 0.99
C PHE A 92 -6.91 3.20 1.48
N SER A 93 -6.32 2.81 2.60
CA SER A 93 -5.09 3.40 3.11
C SER A 93 -3.94 3.22 2.10
N ALA A 94 -3.81 2.02 1.55
CA ALA A 94 -2.75 1.73 0.57
C ALA A 94 -2.94 2.52 -0.72
N ILE A 95 -4.19 2.67 -1.18
CA ILE A 95 -4.48 3.45 -2.39
C ILE A 95 -4.15 4.93 -2.14
N ALA A 96 -4.57 5.47 -1.00
CA ALA A 96 -4.28 6.85 -0.64
C ALA A 96 -2.76 7.09 -0.53
N GLN A 97 -2.05 6.14 0.06
CA GLN A 97 -0.60 6.20 0.18
C GLN A 97 0.07 6.14 -1.20
N GLY A 98 -0.48 5.35 -2.12
CA GLY A 98 -0.01 5.28 -3.50
C GLY A 98 -0.15 6.61 -4.21
N LYS A 99 -1.29 7.27 -4.05
CA LYS A 99 -1.53 8.59 -4.63
C LYS A 99 -0.58 9.63 -4.04
N ALA A 100 -0.36 9.60 -2.73
CA ALA A 100 0.59 10.48 -2.06
C ALA A 100 2.02 10.23 -2.55
N GLY A 101 2.38 8.95 -2.72
CA GLY A 101 3.68 8.56 -3.25
C GLY A 101 3.91 9.04 -4.67
N ALA A 102 2.89 8.97 -5.52
CA ALA A 102 2.96 9.49 -6.89
C ALA A 102 3.18 11.00 -6.90
N ALA A 103 2.43 11.73 -6.08
CA ALA A 103 2.57 13.18 -5.96
C ALA A 103 3.93 13.56 -5.38
N GLY A 104 4.42 12.80 -4.38
CA GLY A 104 5.74 13.01 -3.79
C GLY A 104 6.85 12.76 -4.79
N SER A 105 6.71 11.72 -5.62
CA SER A 105 7.66 11.42 -6.68
C SER A 105 7.72 12.55 -7.70
N ASP A 106 6.56 13.08 -8.08
CA ASP A 106 6.49 14.20 -9.02
C ASP A 106 7.19 15.43 -8.44
N ALA A 107 6.91 15.77 -7.19
CA ALA A 107 7.53 16.91 -6.51
C ALA A 107 9.04 16.74 -6.41
N LEU A 108 9.50 15.54 -6.03
CA LEU A 108 10.93 15.26 -5.90
C LEU A 108 11.63 15.32 -7.25
N GLY A 109 11.01 14.77 -8.31
CA GLY A 109 11.56 14.79 -9.65
C GLY A 109 11.65 16.19 -10.24
N GLU A 110 10.72 17.07 -9.88
CA GLU A 110 10.67 18.43 -10.40
C GLU A 110 11.58 19.40 -9.61
N THR A 111 11.57 19.28 -8.28
CA THR A 111 12.19 20.28 -7.40
C THR A 111 13.39 19.76 -6.63
N GLY A 112 13.58 18.45 -6.55
CA GLY A 112 14.57 17.83 -5.68
C GLY A 112 14.17 17.80 -4.21
N LYS A 113 12.95 18.24 -3.91
CA LYS A 113 12.39 18.27 -2.55
C LYS A 113 11.09 17.48 -2.50
N GLY A 114 10.63 17.15 -1.33
CA GLY A 114 9.33 16.52 -1.14
C GLY A 114 9.39 15.16 -0.48
N PHE A 115 10.58 14.59 -0.24
CA PHE A 115 10.67 13.27 0.38
C PHE A 115 10.36 13.32 1.87
N ALA A 116 10.97 14.28 2.59
CA ALA A 116 10.80 14.39 4.04
C ALA A 116 9.47 15.06 4.42
N GLN A 117 8.88 15.81 3.53
CA GLN A 117 7.61 16.48 3.76
C GLN A 117 6.44 15.53 3.58
#